data_722664269e829971dcd1d385bcbf2010
#
_entry.id   722664269e829971dcd1d385bcbf2010
#
_cell.length_a   1.000
_cell.length_b   1.000
_cell.length_c   1.000
_cell.angle_alpha   90.00
_cell.angle_beta   90.00
_cell.angle_gamma   90.00
#
_symmetry.space_group_name_H-M   'P 1'
#
loop_
_entity.id
_entity.type
_entity.pdbx_description
1 polymer ?
#
loop_
_entity_poly.entity_id
_entity_poly.type
_entity_poly.pdbx_seq_one_letter_code
_entity_poly.pdbx_strand_id
1 'polypeptide(L)'
;MHTFQPYPIDMLDINPFTKLSKEWALVTAGDKEKSNTMTVSWGGTGVLWGKNVVFIFIRESRYTKDFIDNGEFFSLSFLSDKYRDALKYCGAHSGRGENKWSKAGLTPATRHGVPYPDEANLVFLCRKMAAVPRSEEHTSEL
;
A
#
# COMPACT_ATOMS: atom_id res chain seq x y z
N MET A 1 13.71 -3.77 -16.34
CA MET A 1 12.25 -3.74 -16.50
C MET A 1 11.62 -4.98 -15.90
N HIS A 2 10.60 -4.78 -15.09
CA HIS A 2 9.87 -5.89 -14.51
C HIS A 2 8.78 -6.37 -15.43
N THR A 3 8.55 -7.68 -15.41
CA THR A 3 7.33 -8.26 -15.97
C THR A 3 6.59 -8.95 -14.84
N PHE A 4 5.44 -8.41 -14.47
CA PHE A 4 4.61 -9.00 -13.44
C PHE A 4 3.72 -10.08 -14.03
N GLN A 5 3.57 -11.18 -13.30
CA GLN A 5 2.70 -12.28 -13.66
C GLN A 5 1.62 -12.43 -12.60
N PRO A 6 0.37 -12.72 -12.97
CA PRO A 6 -0.62 -13.08 -11.97
C PRO A 6 -0.16 -14.31 -11.20
N TYR A 7 -0.39 -14.30 -9.89
CA TYR A 7 0.02 -15.38 -9.02
C TYR A 7 -1.16 -15.84 -8.18
N PRO A 8 -1.45 -17.14 -8.13
CA PRO A 8 -2.59 -17.64 -7.34
C PRO A 8 -2.39 -17.36 -5.85
N ILE A 9 -3.39 -16.74 -5.23
CA ILE A 9 -3.31 -16.36 -3.82
C ILE A 9 -3.11 -17.57 -2.92
N ASP A 10 -3.78 -18.68 -3.22
CA ASP A 10 -3.70 -19.88 -2.40
C ASP A 10 -2.35 -20.60 -2.48
N MET A 11 -1.48 -20.17 -3.39
CA MET A 11 -0.11 -20.68 -3.49
C MET A 11 0.92 -19.72 -2.87
N LEU A 12 0.46 -18.59 -2.37
CA LEU A 12 1.35 -17.56 -1.83
C LEU A 12 1.94 -18.01 -0.50
N ASP A 13 3.27 -18.05 -0.42
CA ASP A 13 4.00 -18.48 0.76
C ASP A 13 4.63 -17.26 1.44
N ILE A 14 3.89 -16.65 2.35
CA ILE A 14 4.38 -15.52 3.14
C ILE A 14 3.97 -15.71 4.60
N ASN A 15 4.77 -15.13 5.49
CA ASN A 15 4.38 -15.03 6.89
C ASN A 15 3.78 -13.64 7.10
N PRO A 16 2.45 -13.52 7.26
CA PRO A 16 1.82 -12.21 7.34
C PRO A 16 2.27 -11.39 8.55
N PHE A 17 2.70 -12.03 9.62
CA PHE A 17 3.15 -11.33 10.81
C PHE A 17 4.47 -10.59 10.60
N THR A 18 5.38 -11.19 9.85
CA THR A 18 6.68 -10.56 9.57
C THR A 18 6.68 -9.76 8.29
N LYS A 19 5.79 -10.10 7.35
CA LYS A 19 5.76 -9.43 6.05
C LYS A 19 5.51 -7.94 6.20
N LEU A 20 4.52 -7.55 6.99
CA LEU A 20 4.23 -6.14 7.21
C LEU A 20 5.10 -5.51 8.30
N SER A 21 5.28 -6.19 9.44
CA SER A 21 5.94 -5.57 10.58
C SER A 21 7.44 -5.34 10.37
N LYS A 22 8.09 -6.20 9.59
CA LYS A 22 9.54 -6.12 9.38
C LYS A 22 9.91 -5.64 7.98
N GLU A 23 9.23 -6.13 6.95
CA GLU A 23 9.56 -5.72 5.59
C GLU A 23 8.93 -4.39 5.21
N TRP A 24 7.76 -4.09 5.81
CA TRP A 24 6.93 -2.92 5.48
C TRP A 24 6.38 -3.02 4.07
N ALA A 25 5.38 -2.23 3.79
CA ALA A 25 4.75 -2.20 2.47
C ALA A 25 4.48 -0.77 2.05
N LEU A 26 4.27 -0.59 0.75
CA LEU A 26 3.81 0.68 0.19
C LEU A 26 2.34 0.54 -0.19
N VAL A 27 1.51 1.43 0.34
CA VAL A 27 0.13 1.60 -0.13
C VAL A 27 0.14 2.69 -1.18
N THR A 28 -0.41 2.39 -2.34
CA THR A 28 -0.44 3.32 -3.46
C THR A 28 -1.86 3.46 -3.96
N ALA A 29 -2.29 4.68 -4.19
CA ALA A 29 -3.63 4.98 -4.69
C ALA A 29 -3.60 6.16 -5.64
N GLY A 30 -4.64 6.27 -6.45
CA GLY A 30 -4.74 7.29 -7.50
C GLY A 30 -4.94 6.63 -8.85
N ASP A 31 -4.46 7.29 -9.90
CA ASP A 31 -4.53 6.76 -11.26
C ASP A 31 -3.20 7.03 -11.97
N LYS A 32 -3.16 6.81 -13.27
CA LYS A 32 -1.91 7.01 -14.04
C LYS A 32 -1.50 8.48 -14.13
N GLU A 33 -2.46 9.38 -13.96
CA GLU A 33 -2.18 10.82 -14.04
C GLU A 33 -1.65 11.36 -12.73
N LYS A 34 -2.21 10.90 -11.62
CA LYS A 34 -1.83 11.40 -10.31
C LYS A 34 -1.99 10.27 -9.28
N SER A 35 -0.93 9.97 -8.57
CA SER A 35 -0.93 8.95 -7.55
C SER A 35 -0.01 9.32 -6.40
N ASN A 36 -0.21 8.68 -5.27
CA ASN A 36 0.67 8.85 -4.12
C ASN A 36 0.88 7.51 -3.43
N THR A 37 1.99 7.40 -2.73
CA THR A 37 2.36 6.18 -2.03
C THR A 37 2.83 6.53 -0.61
N MET A 38 2.60 5.63 0.31
CA MET A 38 3.07 5.78 1.70
C MET A 38 3.42 4.42 2.26
N THR A 39 4.32 4.43 3.22
CA THR A 39 4.73 3.20 3.90
C THR A 39 3.74 2.85 5.00
N VAL A 40 3.38 1.57 5.08
CA VAL A 40 2.57 1.02 6.16
C VAL A 40 3.28 -0.21 6.74
N SER A 41 3.10 -0.42 8.03
CA SER A 41 3.66 -1.58 8.73
C SER A 41 2.63 -2.29 9.61
N TRP A 42 1.41 -1.80 9.64
CA TRP A 42 0.32 -2.37 10.42
C TRP A 42 -0.80 -2.81 9.49
N GLY A 43 -1.30 -3.99 9.73
CA GLY A 43 -2.37 -4.56 8.94
C GLY A 43 -2.25 -6.07 8.91
N GLY A 44 -2.86 -6.68 7.93
CA GLY A 44 -2.82 -8.12 7.79
C GLY A 44 -3.64 -8.63 6.61
N THR A 45 -3.81 -9.93 6.60
CA THR A 45 -4.57 -10.62 5.56
C THR A 45 -5.60 -11.54 6.23
N GLY A 46 -6.64 -11.85 5.52
CA GLY A 46 -7.66 -12.76 6.05
C GLY A 46 -8.76 -13.00 5.04
N VAL A 47 -9.91 -13.43 5.58
CA VAL A 47 -11.09 -13.71 4.76
C VAL A 47 -12.26 -12.94 5.36
N LEU A 48 -12.96 -12.21 4.50
CA LEU A 48 -14.14 -11.44 4.89
C LEU A 48 -15.18 -11.57 3.80
N TRP A 49 -16.39 -11.93 4.19
CA TRP A 49 -17.51 -12.15 3.27
C TRP A 49 -17.15 -13.12 2.14
N GLY A 50 -16.43 -14.18 2.49
CA GLY A 50 -16.00 -15.21 1.54
C GLY A 50 -14.95 -14.79 0.56
N LYS A 51 -14.27 -13.67 0.79
CA LYS A 51 -13.24 -13.13 -0.10
C LYS A 51 -11.91 -13.01 0.62
N ASN A 52 -10.83 -13.22 -0.13
CA ASN A 52 -9.49 -12.97 0.38
C ASN A 52 -9.27 -11.47 0.47
N VAL A 53 -8.87 -10.99 1.62
CA VAL A 53 -8.71 -9.55 1.85
C VAL A 53 -7.37 -9.22 2.48
N VAL A 54 -6.91 -8.01 2.22
CA VAL A 54 -5.88 -7.35 3.03
C VAL A 54 -6.53 -6.18 3.76
N PHE A 55 -6.05 -5.88 4.94
CA PHE A 55 -6.49 -4.69 5.66
C PHE A 55 -5.27 -3.90 6.12
N ILE A 56 -5.41 -2.60 6.13
CA ILE A 56 -4.34 -1.68 6.47
C ILE A 56 -4.90 -0.56 7.34
N PHE A 57 -4.00 0.11 8.05
CA PHE A 57 -4.35 1.25 8.89
C PHE A 57 -3.68 2.48 8.33
N ILE A 58 -4.47 3.51 8.05
CA ILE A 58 -3.98 4.76 7.46
C ILE A 58 -4.45 5.92 8.34
N ARG A 59 -3.50 6.77 8.73
CA ARG A 59 -3.83 7.95 9.54
C ARG A 59 -4.56 8.97 8.68
N GLU A 60 -5.52 9.67 9.29
CA GLU A 60 -6.32 10.68 8.61
C GLU A 60 -5.47 11.77 7.95
N SER A 61 -4.35 12.12 8.55
CA SER A 61 -3.49 13.19 8.06
C SER A 61 -2.67 12.80 6.81
N ARG A 62 -2.66 11.54 6.42
CA ARG A 62 -1.82 11.11 5.30
C ARG A 62 -2.47 11.46 3.97
N TYR A 63 -1.66 11.98 3.05
CA TYR A 63 -2.12 12.39 1.73
C TYR A 63 -2.68 11.21 0.92
N THR A 64 -2.08 10.03 1.04
CA THR A 64 -2.56 8.83 0.35
C THR A 64 -4.00 8.52 0.72
N LYS A 65 -4.42 8.85 1.93
CA LYS A 65 -5.80 8.61 2.37
C LYS A 65 -6.82 9.34 1.48
N ASP A 66 -6.49 10.55 1.04
CA ASP A 66 -7.37 11.29 0.14
C ASP A 66 -7.62 10.53 -1.16
N PHE A 67 -6.56 9.91 -1.70
CA PHE A 67 -6.68 9.10 -2.92
C PHE A 67 -7.50 7.84 -2.68
N ILE A 68 -7.34 7.20 -1.53
CA ILE A 68 -8.10 6.00 -1.21
C ILE A 68 -9.57 6.32 -0.99
N ASP A 69 -9.87 7.41 -0.28
CA ASP A 69 -11.26 7.82 -0.01
C ASP A 69 -11.99 8.20 -1.29
N ASN A 70 -11.30 8.78 -2.24
CA ASN A 70 -11.89 9.23 -3.51
C ASN A 70 -11.84 8.20 -4.62
N GLY A 71 -11.22 7.04 -4.37
CA GLY A 71 -11.07 5.99 -5.36
C GLY A 71 -11.67 4.67 -4.91
N GLU A 72 -11.68 3.73 -5.83
CA GLU A 72 -12.21 2.39 -5.58
C GLU A 72 -11.09 1.37 -5.37
N PHE A 73 -9.90 1.64 -5.91
CA PHE A 73 -8.80 0.68 -5.92
C PHE A 73 -7.55 1.27 -5.26
N PHE A 74 -6.73 0.38 -4.74
CA PHE A 74 -5.39 0.72 -4.27
C PHE A 74 -4.50 -0.51 -4.43
N SER A 75 -3.21 -0.34 -4.27
CA SER A 75 -2.29 -1.46 -4.25
C SER A 75 -1.51 -1.50 -2.94
N LEU A 76 -1.11 -2.71 -2.56
CA LEU A 76 -0.21 -2.95 -1.44
C LEU A 76 0.99 -3.68 -2.00
N SER A 77 2.18 -3.10 -1.89
CA SER A 77 3.37 -3.57 -2.56
C SER A 77 4.51 -3.82 -1.60
N PHE A 78 5.28 -4.88 -1.86
CA PHE A 78 6.47 -5.22 -1.09
C PHE A 78 7.68 -5.14 -2.00
N LEU A 79 8.77 -4.59 -1.47
CA LEU A 79 10.01 -4.37 -2.20
C LEU A 79 11.16 -5.08 -1.47
N SER A 80 12.25 -5.35 -2.21
CA SER A 80 13.42 -5.95 -1.58
C SER A 80 14.13 -4.95 -0.66
N ASP A 81 15.04 -5.47 0.18
CA ASP A 81 15.75 -4.67 1.17
C ASP A 81 16.55 -3.51 0.59
N LYS A 82 16.96 -3.60 -0.66
CA LYS A 82 17.71 -2.50 -1.29
C LYS A 82 16.88 -1.23 -1.42
N TYR A 83 15.57 -1.31 -1.28
CA TYR A 83 14.68 -0.16 -1.32
C TYR A 83 14.25 0.31 0.08
N ARG A 84 14.94 -0.15 1.13
CA ARG A 84 14.58 0.22 2.50
C ARG A 84 14.58 1.72 2.73
N ASP A 85 15.53 2.43 2.15
CA ASP A 85 15.59 3.89 2.26
C ASP A 85 14.41 4.55 1.58
N ALA A 86 13.97 4.01 0.44
CA ALA A 86 12.78 4.51 -0.24
C ALA A 86 11.53 4.34 0.63
N LEU A 87 11.41 3.20 1.32
CA LEU A 87 10.31 2.95 2.25
C LEU A 87 10.34 3.93 3.43
N LYS A 88 11.50 4.20 3.97
CA LYS A 88 11.66 5.18 5.05
C LYS A 88 11.25 6.57 4.59
N TYR A 89 11.68 6.95 3.40
CA TYR A 89 11.33 8.24 2.84
C TYR A 89 9.81 8.38 2.66
N CYS A 90 9.18 7.39 2.07
CA CYS A 90 7.74 7.42 1.81
C CYS A 90 6.91 7.43 3.10
N GLY A 91 7.45 6.88 4.18
CA GLY A 91 6.79 6.91 5.48
C GLY A 91 6.94 8.23 6.22
N ALA A 92 8.00 8.98 5.92
CA ALA A 92 8.34 10.21 6.64
C ALA A 92 7.89 11.49 5.95
N HIS A 93 7.54 11.45 4.67
CA HIS A 93 7.25 12.63 3.88
C HIS A 93 5.85 12.59 3.30
N SER A 94 5.26 13.79 3.11
CA SER A 94 3.96 13.92 2.45
C SER A 94 4.16 14.22 0.97
N GLY A 95 3.31 13.65 0.13
CA GLY A 95 3.30 13.97 -1.30
C GLY A 95 2.58 15.26 -1.64
N ARG A 96 2.03 15.98 -0.64
CA ARG A 96 1.27 17.21 -0.90
C ARG A 96 2.13 18.32 -1.49
N GLY A 97 3.38 18.41 -1.05
CA GLY A 97 4.27 19.50 -1.47
C GLY A 97 5.40 19.06 -2.38
N GLU A 98 5.44 17.80 -2.82
CA GLU A 98 6.54 17.30 -3.64
C GLU A 98 6.13 16.07 -4.43
N ASN A 99 6.93 15.76 -5.45
CA ASN A 99 6.78 14.49 -6.17
C ASN A 99 7.52 13.40 -5.37
N LYS A 100 6.77 12.71 -4.56
CA LYS A 100 7.32 11.69 -3.67
C LYS A 100 7.96 10.53 -4.43
N TRP A 101 7.42 10.19 -5.60
CA TRP A 101 7.96 9.11 -6.43
C TRP A 101 9.41 9.38 -6.81
N SER A 102 9.67 10.54 -7.40
CA SER A 102 11.01 10.88 -7.85
C SER A 102 11.97 11.06 -6.67
N LYS A 103 11.50 11.66 -5.59
CA LYS A 103 12.32 11.87 -4.39
C LYS A 103 12.75 10.55 -3.75
N ALA A 104 11.87 9.57 -3.75
CA ALA A 104 12.17 8.25 -3.20
C ALA A 104 12.94 7.35 -4.17
N GLY A 105 13.06 7.76 -5.43
CA GLY A 105 13.71 6.94 -6.44
C GLY A 105 12.86 5.79 -6.91
N LEU A 106 11.54 5.95 -6.89
CA LEU A 106 10.59 4.93 -7.31
C LEU A 106 9.84 5.38 -8.56
N THR A 107 9.39 4.42 -9.33
CA THR A 107 8.70 4.65 -10.60
C THR A 107 7.25 4.17 -10.50
N PRO A 108 6.26 5.08 -10.65
CA PRO A 108 4.87 4.62 -10.66
C PRO A 108 4.56 3.89 -11.95
N ALA A 109 3.86 2.77 -11.83
CA ALA A 109 3.34 2.00 -12.94
C ALA A 109 1.87 1.74 -12.66
N THR A 110 1.12 1.29 -13.65
CA THR A 110 -0.29 0.96 -13.46
C THR A 110 -0.62 -0.38 -14.09
N ARG A 111 -1.57 -1.09 -13.49
CA ARG A 111 -2.14 -2.30 -14.05
C ARG A 111 -3.64 -2.28 -13.76
N HIS A 112 -4.44 -2.44 -14.80
CA HIS A 112 -5.90 -2.29 -14.71
C HIS A 112 -6.31 -0.96 -14.08
N GLY A 113 -5.51 0.09 -14.35
CA GLY A 113 -5.76 1.42 -13.82
C GLY A 113 -5.31 1.64 -12.38
N VAL A 114 -4.75 0.62 -11.72
CA VAL A 114 -4.31 0.71 -10.32
C VAL A 114 -2.82 1.00 -10.27
N PRO A 115 -2.39 2.10 -9.61
CA PRO A 115 -0.98 2.44 -9.55
C PRO A 115 -0.23 1.59 -8.50
N TYR A 116 1.03 1.33 -8.80
CA TYR A 116 1.94 0.63 -7.89
C TYR A 116 3.38 1.00 -8.23
N PRO A 117 4.34 0.80 -7.31
CA PRO A 117 5.75 1.02 -7.64
C PRO A 117 6.29 -0.10 -8.52
N ASP A 118 6.91 0.26 -9.64
CA ASP A 118 7.46 -0.71 -10.59
C ASP A 118 8.55 -1.58 -9.97
N GLU A 119 9.23 -1.06 -8.96
CA GLU A 119 10.32 -1.76 -8.27
C GLU A 119 9.85 -2.86 -7.33
N ALA A 120 8.55 -3.03 -7.14
CA ALA A 120 8.01 -4.03 -6.23
C ALA A 120 8.26 -5.46 -6.73
N ASN A 121 8.40 -6.39 -5.79
CA ASN A 121 8.51 -7.81 -6.14
C ASN A 121 7.23 -8.60 -5.84
N LEU A 122 6.31 -8.01 -5.08
CA LEU A 122 4.99 -8.59 -4.82
C LEU A 122 3.99 -7.43 -4.71
N VAL A 123 2.90 -7.49 -5.47
CA VAL A 123 1.88 -6.46 -5.47
C VAL A 123 0.51 -7.10 -5.31
N PHE A 124 -0.24 -6.61 -4.33
CA PHE A 124 -1.66 -6.91 -4.23
C PHE A 124 -2.43 -5.75 -4.83
N LEU A 125 -3.20 -6.03 -5.89
CA LEU A 125 -4.13 -5.05 -6.43
C LEU A 125 -5.46 -5.24 -5.70
N CYS A 126 -5.93 -4.20 -5.05
CA CYS A 126 -7.06 -4.30 -4.14
C CYS A 126 -8.21 -3.40 -4.54
N ARG A 127 -9.43 -3.92 -4.36
CA ARG A 127 -10.64 -3.10 -4.43
C ARG A 127 -11.10 -2.82 -3.01
N LYS A 128 -11.38 -1.58 -2.73
CA LYS A 128 -11.85 -1.18 -1.41
C LYS A 128 -13.22 -1.80 -1.14
N MET A 129 -13.32 -2.60 -0.09
CA MET A 129 -14.59 -3.23 0.31
C MET A 129 -15.25 -2.46 1.43
N ALA A 130 -14.45 -1.93 2.34
CA ALA A 130 -14.96 -1.21 3.50
C ALA A 130 -13.87 -0.30 4.04
N ALA A 131 -14.29 0.76 4.70
CA ALA A 131 -13.40 1.64 5.43
C ALA A 131 -14.10 2.05 6.71
N VAL A 132 -13.41 1.91 7.84
CA VAL A 132 -13.98 2.22 9.15
C VAL A 132 -13.15 3.32 9.77
N PRO A 133 -13.74 4.51 9.98
CA PRO A 133 -13.02 5.58 10.67
C PRO A 133 -12.79 5.18 12.13
N ARG A 134 -11.65 5.61 12.65
CA ARG A 134 -11.28 5.32 14.02
C ARG A 134 -11.10 6.61 14.78
N SER A 135 -11.84 6.75 15.89
CA SER A 135 -11.75 7.90 16.75
C SER A 135 -10.63 7.75 17.76
N GLU A 136 -10.19 8.88 18.34
CA GLU A 136 -9.22 8.88 19.44
C GLU A 136 -9.69 8.04 20.62
N GLU A 137 -10.98 8.05 20.89
CA GLU A 137 -11.55 7.29 21.98
C GLU A 137 -11.35 5.80 21.81
N HIS A 138 -11.53 5.30 20.60
CA HIS A 138 -11.30 3.89 20.30
C HIS A 138 -9.83 3.53 20.45
N THR A 139 -8.96 4.46 20.14
CA THR A 139 -7.52 4.23 20.27
C THR A 139 -7.12 3.99 21.72
N SER A 140 -7.69 4.73 22.64
CA SER A 140 -7.34 4.61 24.05
C SER A 140 -7.82 3.29 24.68
N GLU A 141 -8.79 2.63 24.10
CA GLU A 141 -9.33 1.39 24.63
C GLU A 141 -8.57 0.15 24.14
N LEU A 142 -7.72 0.32 23.18
CA LEU A 142 -6.98 -0.80 22.62
C LEU A 142 -5.62 -0.97 23.26
#